data_d3e74375a0c4b0c93ddcf3b739d0de19
#
_entry.id   d3e74375a0c4b0c93ddcf3b739d0de19
#
_cell.length_a   1.000
_cell.length_b   1.000
_cell.length_c   1.000
_cell.angle_alpha   90.00
_cell.angle_beta   90.00
_cell.angle_gamma   90.00
#
_symmetry.space_group_name_H-M   'P 1'
#
loop_
_entity.id
_entity.type
_entity.pdbx_description
1 polymer ?
#
loop_
_entity_poly.entity_id
_entity_poly.type
_entity_poly.pdbx_seq_one_letter_code
_entity_poly.pdbx_strand_id
1 'polypeptide(L)'
;MPAGLKTRPLSRYLKDFKHSQTQCSQCGKELDRMALVFRGQIINKEAIAKMDQPIYDEVWNNLSQELTALCRFCSEISCNSHWSYFDIMAFKQYLFEQTEMNHSTVREYVVRLRRLDEILVAQNYPHERTKGDSIHERIINDLPVAAHDNYRIALRKYDQYLAWQKSA
;
A
#
# COMPACT_ATOMS: atom_id res chain seq x y z
N MET A 1 48.06 8.92 1.30
CA MET A 1 46.74 9.21 1.90
C MET A 1 45.72 8.78 0.88
N PRO A 2 44.84 7.82 1.17
CA PRO A 2 43.74 7.57 0.28
C PRO A 2 42.90 8.85 0.19
N ALA A 3 42.48 9.22 -1.03
CA ALA A 3 41.59 10.34 -1.26
C ALA A 3 40.46 10.25 -0.26
N GLY A 4 40.28 11.29 0.55
CA GLY A 4 39.35 11.26 1.66
C GLY A 4 37.96 10.78 1.19
N LEU A 5 37.49 9.71 1.76
CA LEU A 5 36.14 9.19 1.53
C LEU A 5 35.18 10.34 1.82
N LYS A 6 34.53 10.83 0.77
CA LYS A 6 33.59 11.93 0.88
C LYS A 6 32.34 11.45 1.60
N THR A 7 31.97 12.13 2.66
CA THR A 7 30.73 11.93 3.37
C THR A 7 29.72 13.03 3.01
N ARG A 8 28.45 12.69 2.97
CA ARG A 8 27.35 13.63 2.79
C ARG A 8 26.28 13.36 3.84
N PRO A 9 25.53 14.38 4.28
CA PRO A 9 24.41 14.16 5.17
C PRO A 9 23.37 13.20 4.56
N LEU A 10 22.89 12.27 5.34
CA LEU A 10 21.86 11.29 4.91
C LEU A 10 20.62 12.00 4.39
N SER A 11 20.20 13.11 5.02
CA SER A 11 19.08 13.93 4.57
C SER A 11 19.23 14.40 3.11
N ARG A 12 20.44 14.71 2.70
CA ARG A 12 20.73 15.17 1.33
C ARG A 12 20.60 14.04 0.32
N TYR A 13 21.11 12.84 0.66
CA TYR A 13 20.91 11.66 -0.19
C TYR A 13 19.42 11.32 -0.36
N LEU A 14 18.64 11.39 0.71
CA LEU A 14 17.20 11.12 0.67
C LEU A 14 16.45 12.14 -0.19
N LYS A 15 16.81 13.41 -0.10
CA LYS A 15 16.23 14.47 -0.94
C LYS A 15 16.56 14.26 -2.42
N ASP A 16 17.80 13.96 -2.74
CA ASP A 16 18.25 13.69 -4.11
C ASP A 16 17.55 12.45 -4.67
N PHE A 17 17.43 11.40 -3.89
CA PHE A 17 16.67 10.19 -4.26
C PHE A 17 15.21 10.53 -4.56
N LYS A 18 14.57 11.29 -3.71
CA LYS A 18 13.19 11.73 -3.89
C LYS A 18 13.01 12.50 -5.19
N HIS A 19 13.93 13.43 -5.51
CA HIS A 19 13.86 14.22 -6.74
C HIS A 19 14.12 13.38 -8.01
N SER A 20 14.86 12.29 -7.91
CA SER A 20 15.15 11.40 -9.04
C SER A 20 13.98 10.47 -9.41
N GLN A 21 12.99 10.32 -8.52
CA GLN A 21 11.85 9.45 -8.73
C GLN A 21 10.70 10.22 -9.39
N THR A 22 10.19 9.71 -10.50
CA THR A 22 9.10 10.33 -11.26
C THR A 22 7.81 9.55 -11.22
N GLN A 23 7.88 8.27 -10.90
CA GLN A 23 6.74 7.36 -10.89
C GLN A 23 6.70 6.53 -9.61
N CYS A 24 5.49 6.19 -9.16
CA CYS A 24 5.31 5.24 -8.08
C CYS A 24 5.87 3.87 -8.48
N SER A 25 6.77 3.32 -7.68
CA SER A 25 7.39 2.03 -7.98
C SER A 25 6.42 0.85 -7.93
N GLN A 26 5.24 1.03 -7.34
CA GLN A 26 4.25 -0.03 -7.20
C GLN A 26 3.14 0.03 -8.26
N CYS A 27 2.57 1.20 -8.53
CA CYS A 27 1.46 1.34 -9.48
C CYS A 27 1.82 2.09 -10.77
N GLY A 28 3.02 2.64 -10.88
CA GLY A 28 3.50 3.35 -12.07
C GLY A 28 2.92 4.75 -12.28
N LYS A 29 2.05 5.24 -11.41
CA LYS A 29 1.47 6.57 -11.53
C LYS A 29 2.56 7.65 -11.39
N GLU A 30 2.48 8.71 -12.19
CA GLU A 30 3.32 9.90 -12.02
C GLU A 30 3.14 10.49 -10.62
N LEU A 31 4.25 10.87 -10.01
CA LEU A 31 4.28 11.33 -8.63
C LEU A 31 4.25 12.86 -8.56
N ASP A 32 3.10 13.42 -8.18
CA ASP A 32 3.01 14.82 -7.72
C ASP A 32 3.52 14.94 -6.28
N ARG A 33 3.14 13.97 -5.46
CA ARG A 33 3.59 13.84 -4.08
C ARG A 33 3.96 12.39 -3.85
N MET A 34 5.13 12.17 -3.27
CA MET A 34 5.58 10.82 -2.98
C MET A 34 5.89 10.65 -1.49
N ALA A 35 5.71 9.42 -1.04
CA ALA A 35 6.24 8.96 0.23
C ALA A 35 7.48 8.10 -0.02
N LEU A 36 8.53 8.34 0.74
CA LEU A 36 9.66 7.43 0.81
C LEU A 36 9.36 6.34 1.83
N VAL A 37 9.55 5.10 1.44
CA VAL A 37 9.33 3.93 2.28
C VAL A 37 10.64 3.15 2.41
N PHE A 38 11.03 2.88 3.64
CA PHE A 38 12.20 2.09 3.99
C PHE A 38 11.77 0.93 4.87
N ARG A 39 11.99 -0.29 4.39
CA ARG A 39 11.62 -1.53 5.11
C ARG A 39 10.18 -1.52 5.63
N GLY A 40 9.24 -1.10 4.79
CA GLY A 40 7.82 -1.07 5.12
C GLY A 40 7.36 0.11 5.98
N GLN A 41 8.25 1.06 6.29
CA GLN A 41 7.94 2.25 7.09
C GLN A 41 8.07 3.53 6.26
N ILE A 42 7.07 4.40 6.37
CA ILE A 42 7.09 5.72 5.73
C ILE A 42 8.09 6.62 6.46
N ILE A 43 9.02 7.22 5.70
CA ILE A 43 9.91 8.26 6.21
C ILE A 43 9.27 9.60 5.87
N ASN A 44 8.76 10.29 6.87
CA ASN A 44 8.11 11.58 6.67
C ASN A 44 9.14 12.71 6.46
N LYS A 45 8.67 13.85 5.94
CA LYS A 45 9.50 15.01 5.64
C LYS A 45 10.26 15.53 6.87
N GLU A 46 9.65 15.49 8.03
CA GLU A 46 10.26 15.95 9.29
C GLU A 46 11.38 15.02 9.73
N ALA A 47 11.16 13.71 9.61
CA ALA A 47 12.20 12.72 9.89
C ALA A 47 13.41 12.88 8.96
N ILE A 48 13.19 13.10 7.67
CA ILE A 48 14.26 13.35 6.69
C ILE A 48 15.07 14.58 7.08
N ALA A 49 14.43 15.67 7.49
CA ALA A 49 15.10 16.89 7.88
C ALA A 49 16.03 16.72 9.09
N LYS A 50 15.75 15.73 9.95
CA LYS A 50 16.55 15.42 11.13
C LYS A 50 17.71 14.43 10.88
N MET A 51 17.79 13.86 9.68
CA MET A 51 18.79 12.85 9.31
C MET A 51 20.04 13.50 8.72
N ASP A 52 20.73 14.29 9.51
CA ASP A 52 21.90 15.09 9.05
C ASP A 52 23.22 14.37 9.27
N GLN A 53 23.26 13.22 9.93
CA GLN A 53 24.51 12.50 10.13
C GLN A 53 25.18 12.20 8.79
N PRO A 54 26.50 12.46 8.68
CA PRO A 54 27.23 12.17 7.46
C PRO A 54 27.39 10.66 7.28
N ILE A 55 27.18 10.19 6.04
CA ILE A 55 27.42 8.81 5.66
C ILE A 55 28.29 8.74 4.41
N TYR A 56 28.95 7.61 4.23
CA TYR A 56 29.72 7.32 3.02
C TYR A 56 28.83 6.87 1.87
N ASP A 57 29.28 7.10 0.64
CA ASP A 57 28.56 6.67 -0.57
C ASP A 57 28.27 5.17 -0.59
N GLU A 58 29.18 4.34 -0.10
CA GLU A 58 28.95 2.89 0.01
C GLU A 58 27.76 2.55 0.91
N VAL A 59 27.66 3.22 2.05
CA VAL A 59 26.54 3.04 3.00
C VAL A 59 25.23 3.45 2.33
N TRP A 60 25.23 4.57 1.63
CA TRP A 60 24.06 5.01 0.87
C TRP A 60 23.66 4.01 -0.20
N ASN A 61 24.60 3.50 -0.97
CA ASN A 61 24.31 2.52 -2.03
C ASN A 61 23.63 1.27 -1.49
N ASN A 62 23.98 0.82 -0.30
CA ASN A 62 23.35 -0.30 0.36
C ASN A 62 21.94 0.06 0.89
N LEU A 63 21.82 1.22 1.52
CA LEU A 63 20.53 1.68 2.06
C LEU A 63 19.51 1.97 0.96
N SER A 64 19.94 2.56 -0.15
CA SER A 64 19.05 2.95 -1.25
C SER A 64 18.38 1.77 -1.94
N GLN A 65 18.95 0.57 -1.86
CA GLN A 65 18.35 -0.65 -2.40
C GLN A 65 17.06 -1.04 -1.67
N GLU A 66 16.92 -0.64 -0.41
CA GLU A 66 15.73 -0.91 0.41
C GLU A 66 14.75 0.27 0.45
N LEU A 67 15.04 1.35 -0.28
CA LEU A 67 14.17 2.51 -0.41
C LEU A 67 13.24 2.36 -1.61
N THR A 68 11.99 2.72 -1.43
CA THR A 68 11.01 2.83 -2.51
C THR A 68 10.29 4.18 -2.44
N ALA A 69 9.96 4.72 -3.62
CA ALA A 69 9.13 5.91 -3.73
C ALA A 69 7.72 5.49 -4.16
N LEU A 70 6.76 5.72 -3.31
CA LEU A 70 5.37 5.35 -3.53
C LEU A 70 4.47 6.58 -3.58
N CYS A 71 3.40 6.50 -4.36
CA CYS A 71 2.33 7.48 -4.26
C CYS A 71 1.65 7.36 -2.88
N ARG A 72 0.95 8.41 -2.48
CA ARG A 72 0.28 8.44 -1.18
C ARG A 72 -0.61 7.22 -0.95
N PHE A 73 -1.40 6.87 -1.96
CA PHE A 73 -2.30 5.73 -1.88
C PHE A 73 -1.55 4.41 -1.67
N CYS A 74 -0.54 4.12 -2.49
CA CYS A 74 0.25 2.89 -2.35
C CYS A 74 1.01 2.82 -1.03
N SER A 75 1.54 3.95 -0.55
CA SER A 75 2.24 3.99 0.73
C SER A 75 1.32 3.73 1.91
N GLU A 76 0.11 4.31 1.90
CA GLU A 76 -0.89 4.06 2.95
C GLU A 76 -1.30 2.59 3.00
N ILE A 77 -1.52 1.98 1.84
CA ILE A 77 -1.89 0.56 1.76
C ILE A 77 -0.74 -0.35 2.19
N SER A 78 0.49 -0.06 1.77
CA SER A 78 1.64 -0.92 2.07
C SER A 78 2.12 -0.83 3.52
N CYS A 79 1.95 0.33 4.16
CA CYS A 79 2.51 0.58 5.49
C CYS A 79 1.48 0.45 6.62
N ASN A 80 0.19 0.55 6.31
CA ASN A 80 -0.88 0.35 7.27
C ASN A 80 -1.35 -1.10 7.23
N SER A 81 -0.71 -1.95 8.00
CA SER A 81 -0.92 -3.40 8.00
C SER A 81 -2.07 -3.89 8.91
N HIS A 82 -3.05 -3.04 9.23
CA HIS A 82 -4.09 -3.38 10.21
C HIS A 82 -5.41 -3.84 9.59
N TRP A 83 -5.39 -4.47 8.42
CA TRP A 83 -6.55 -5.18 7.91
C TRP A 83 -6.51 -6.63 8.40
N SER A 84 -7.64 -7.11 8.89
CA SER A 84 -7.74 -8.40 9.56
C SER A 84 -8.54 -9.45 8.79
N TYR A 85 -9.44 -9.01 7.93
CA TYR A 85 -10.42 -9.89 7.25
C TYR A 85 -10.13 -10.09 5.76
N PHE A 86 -9.65 -9.06 5.08
CA PHE A 86 -9.41 -9.09 3.64
C PHE A 86 -7.92 -8.94 3.34
N ASP A 87 -7.46 -9.63 2.32
CA ASP A 87 -6.10 -9.46 1.81
C ASP A 87 -6.06 -8.25 0.86
N ILE A 88 -6.00 -7.06 1.45
CA ILE A 88 -6.09 -5.78 0.74
C ILE A 88 -4.94 -5.61 -0.26
N MET A 89 -3.71 -6.01 0.11
CA MET A 89 -2.54 -5.88 -0.76
C MET A 89 -2.65 -6.74 -2.01
N ALA A 90 -2.98 -8.01 -1.84
CA ALA A 90 -3.13 -8.94 -2.95
C ALA A 90 -4.34 -8.57 -3.83
N PHE A 91 -5.43 -8.11 -3.24
CA PHE A 91 -6.59 -7.61 -3.96
C PHE A 91 -6.25 -6.39 -4.81
N LYS A 92 -5.54 -5.43 -4.27
CA LYS A 92 -5.07 -4.26 -5.01
C LYS A 92 -4.22 -4.67 -6.21
N GLN A 93 -3.27 -5.56 -6.00
CA GLN A 93 -2.40 -6.07 -7.06
C GLN A 93 -3.19 -6.79 -8.15
N TYR A 94 -4.15 -7.62 -7.77
CA TYR A 94 -5.07 -8.28 -8.70
C TYR A 94 -5.82 -7.27 -9.58
N LEU A 95 -6.36 -6.21 -8.99
CA LEU A 95 -7.08 -5.18 -9.74
C LEU A 95 -6.18 -4.47 -10.75
N PHE A 96 -4.93 -4.19 -10.41
CA PHE A 96 -3.99 -3.56 -11.33
C PHE A 96 -3.52 -4.49 -12.45
N GLU A 97 -3.26 -5.75 -12.15
CA GLU A 97 -2.63 -6.67 -13.08
C GLU A 97 -3.63 -7.48 -13.91
N GLN A 98 -4.77 -7.83 -13.34
CA GLN A 98 -5.73 -8.75 -13.95
C GLN A 98 -7.01 -8.06 -14.46
N THR A 99 -7.11 -6.75 -14.31
CA THR A 99 -8.25 -5.96 -14.81
C THR A 99 -7.75 -4.74 -15.56
N GLU A 100 -8.62 -4.17 -16.41
CA GLU A 100 -8.32 -2.94 -17.16
C GLU A 100 -8.75 -1.67 -16.41
N MET A 101 -8.96 -1.77 -15.11
CA MET A 101 -9.39 -0.64 -14.31
C MET A 101 -8.31 0.45 -14.26
N ASN A 102 -8.74 1.71 -14.36
CA ASN A 102 -7.84 2.82 -14.13
C ASN A 102 -7.48 2.96 -12.64
N HIS A 103 -6.45 3.73 -12.36
CA HIS A 103 -5.92 3.93 -11.01
C HIS A 103 -6.99 4.46 -10.03
N SER A 104 -7.82 5.40 -10.46
CA SER A 104 -8.88 5.97 -9.62
C SER A 104 -9.91 4.93 -9.20
N THR A 105 -10.31 4.07 -10.12
CA THR A 105 -11.28 2.99 -9.86
C THR A 105 -10.70 1.97 -8.89
N VAL A 106 -9.47 1.54 -9.12
CA VAL A 106 -8.79 0.61 -8.18
C VAL A 106 -8.73 1.20 -6.79
N ARG A 107 -8.34 2.46 -6.68
CA ARG A 107 -8.30 3.18 -5.40
C ARG A 107 -9.65 3.16 -4.67
N GLU A 108 -10.74 3.44 -5.39
CA GLU A 108 -12.08 3.41 -4.80
C GLU A 108 -12.44 2.05 -4.22
N TYR A 109 -12.23 0.98 -4.97
CA TYR A 109 -12.51 -0.38 -4.49
C TYR A 109 -11.69 -0.74 -3.26
N VAL A 110 -10.41 -0.44 -3.30
CA VAL A 110 -9.49 -0.76 -2.20
C VAL A 110 -9.83 0.03 -0.93
N VAL A 111 -10.10 1.33 -1.06
CA VAL A 111 -10.47 2.19 0.08
C VAL A 111 -11.79 1.72 0.70
N ARG A 112 -12.78 1.37 -0.12
CA ARG A 112 -14.07 0.86 0.35
C ARG A 112 -13.91 -0.44 1.12
N LEU A 113 -13.14 -1.38 0.57
CA LEU A 113 -12.90 -2.67 1.23
C LEU A 113 -12.13 -2.49 2.54
N ARG A 114 -11.15 -1.59 2.57
CA ARG A 114 -10.41 -1.26 3.80
C ARG A 114 -11.32 -0.68 4.88
N ARG A 115 -12.21 0.23 4.51
CA ARG A 115 -13.19 0.78 5.46
C ARG A 115 -14.12 -0.29 6.01
N LEU A 116 -14.55 -1.21 5.16
CA LEU A 116 -15.37 -2.34 5.59
C LEU A 116 -14.60 -3.25 6.56
N ASP A 117 -13.33 -3.52 6.29
CA ASP A 117 -12.46 -4.28 7.19
C ASP A 117 -12.41 -3.63 8.59
N GLU A 118 -12.25 -2.32 8.65
CA GLU A 118 -12.31 -1.56 9.91
C GLU A 118 -13.66 -1.72 10.64
N ILE A 119 -14.76 -1.72 9.91
CA ILE A 119 -16.10 -1.95 10.47
C ILE A 119 -16.20 -3.37 11.03
N LEU A 120 -15.71 -4.37 10.31
CA LEU A 120 -15.72 -5.75 10.77
C LEU A 120 -14.89 -5.93 12.04
N VAL A 121 -13.73 -5.26 12.13
CA VAL A 121 -12.92 -5.25 13.35
C VAL A 121 -13.70 -4.63 14.52
N ALA A 122 -14.33 -3.48 14.31
CA ALA A 122 -15.12 -2.81 15.34
C ALA A 122 -16.31 -3.63 15.83
N GLN A 123 -16.92 -4.44 14.96
CA GLN A 123 -18.03 -5.32 15.25
C GLN A 123 -17.60 -6.69 15.79
N ASN A 124 -16.31 -6.92 15.89
CA ASN A 124 -15.75 -8.21 16.29
C ASN A 124 -16.33 -9.38 15.46
N TYR A 125 -16.39 -9.20 14.15
CA TYR A 125 -16.99 -10.14 13.21
C TYR A 125 -16.24 -11.48 13.20
N PRO A 126 -16.92 -12.64 13.17
CA PRO A 126 -16.23 -13.93 13.14
C PRO A 126 -15.39 -14.13 11.87
N HIS A 127 -14.12 -14.46 12.03
CA HIS A 127 -13.19 -14.65 10.89
C HIS A 127 -13.59 -15.81 9.99
N GLU A 128 -14.22 -16.85 10.52
CA GLU A 128 -14.68 -18.02 9.75
C GLU A 128 -15.69 -17.62 8.68
N ARG A 129 -16.44 -16.56 8.91
CA ARG A 129 -17.48 -16.09 7.98
C ARG A 129 -16.92 -15.29 6.80
N THR A 130 -15.65 -14.98 6.79
CA THR A 130 -14.96 -14.34 5.67
C THR A 130 -14.17 -15.34 4.81
N LYS A 131 -14.36 -16.63 5.03
CA LYS A 131 -13.71 -17.70 4.28
C LYS A 131 -14.73 -18.46 3.44
N GLY A 132 -14.26 -19.04 2.33
CA GLY A 132 -15.11 -19.83 1.44
C GLY A 132 -15.71 -19.00 0.30
N ASP A 133 -16.80 -19.51 -0.27
CA ASP A 133 -17.46 -18.89 -1.40
C ASP A 133 -18.56 -17.93 -0.95
N SER A 134 -18.92 -16.98 -1.85
CA SER A 134 -20.03 -16.03 -1.63
C SER A 134 -19.91 -15.22 -0.34
N ILE A 135 -18.73 -14.74 -0.06
CA ILE A 135 -18.43 -13.95 1.14
C ILE A 135 -19.29 -12.68 1.16
N HIS A 136 -19.48 -12.04 0.01
CA HIS A 136 -20.25 -10.80 -0.07
C HIS A 136 -21.69 -10.98 0.39
N GLU A 137 -22.38 -12.04 -0.01
CA GLU A 137 -23.76 -12.32 0.42
C GLU A 137 -23.84 -12.56 1.92
N ARG A 138 -22.89 -13.29 2.46
CA ARG A 138 -22.86 -13.62 3.88
C ARG A 138 -22.63 -12.37 4.73
N ILE A 139 -21.68 -11.52 4.37
CA ILE A 139 -21.40 -10.29 5.10
C ILE A 139 -22.57 -9.31 5.01
N ILE A 140 -23.19 -9.17 3.84
CA ILE A 140 -24.36 -8.31 3.64
C ILE A 140 -25.55 -8.77 4.51
N ASN A 141 -25.77 -10.09 4.60
CA ASN A 141 -26.82 -10.64 5.43
C ASN A 141 -26.56 -10.45 6.93
N ASP A 142 -25.29 -10.59 7.35
CA ASP A 142 -24.92 -10.46 8.76
C ASP A 142 -24.86 -8.98 9.23
N LEU A 143 -24.46 -8.08 8.33
CA LEU A 143 -24.28 -6.67 8.65
C LEU A 143 -25.01 -5.77 7.62
N PRO A 144 -26.16 -5.21 7.99
CA PRO A 144 -26.92 -4.34 7.08
C PRO A 144 -26.12 -3.15 6.51
N VAL A 145 -25.14 -2.63 7.24
CA VAL A 145 -24.27 -1.54 6.77
C VAL A 145 -23.47 -1.96 5.53
N ALA A 146 -23.10 -3.23 5.40
CA ALA A 146 -22.39 -3.76 4.25
C ALA A 146 -23.25 -3.83 2.98
N ALA A 147 -24.57 -3.71 3.10
CA ALA A 147 -25.49 -3.67 1.97
C ALA A 147 -25.47 -2.33 1.22
N HIS A 148 -24.86 -1.28 1.76
CA HIS A 148 -24.64 -0.03 1.03
C HIS A 148 -23.88 -0.28 -0.26
N ASP A 149 -24.28 0.36 -1.34
CA ASP A 149 -23.73 0.12 -2.69
C ASP A 149 -22.21 0.17 -2.75
N ASN A 150 -21.61 1.08 -1.99
CA ASN A 150 -20.16 1.22 -1.94
C ASN A 150 -19.45 -0.05 -1.47
N TYR A 151 -19.93 -0.67 -0.40
CA TYR A 151 -19.34 -1.88 0.16
C TYR A 151 -19.72 -3.13 -0.64
N ARG A 152 -20.96 -3.19 -1.08
CA ARG A 152 -21.47 -4.32 -1.88
C ARG A 152 -20.69 -4.49 -3.17
N ILE A 153 -20.39 -3.40 -3.87
CA ILE A 153 -19.61 -3.42 -5.12
C ILE A 153 -18.19 -3.91 -4.83
N ALA A 154 -17.57 -3.40 -3.79
CA ALA A 154 -16.21 -3.80 -3.40
C ALA A 154 -16.15 -5.28 -2.98
N LEU A 155 -17.13 -5.77 -2.23
CA LEU A 155 -17.23 -7.17 -1.82
C LEU A 155 -17.40 -8.11 -3.01
N ARG A 156 -18.22 -7.75 -3.99
CA ARG A 156 -18.37 -8.54 -5.22
C ARG A 156 -17.05 -8.64 -5.98
N LYS A 157 -16.32 -7.54 -6.07
CA LYS A 157 -15.01 -7.55 -6.70
C LYS A 157 -14.02 -8.42 -5.94
N TYR A 158 -14.07 -8.39 -4.63
CA TYR A 158 -13.23 -9.25 -3.78
C TYR A 158 -13.58 -10.73 -3.98
N ASP A 159 -14.85 -11.10 -4.09
CA ASP A 159 -15.24 -12.47 -4.43
C ASP A 159 -14.69 -12.91 -5.80
N GLN A 160 -14.67 -12.01 -6.79
CA GLN A 160 -14.05 -12.29 -8.09
C GLN A 160 -12.55 -12.52 -7.96
N TYR A 161 -11.88 -11.76 -7.12
CA TYR A 161 -10.47 -11.98 -6.79
C TYR A 161 -10.24 -13.35 -6.17
N LEU A 162 -11.05 -13.75 -5.20
CA LEU A 162 -10.93 -15.06 -4.56
C LEU A 162 -11.16 -16.20 -5.54
N ALA A 163 -12.15 -16.07 -6.43
CA ALA A 163 -12.41 -17.05 -7.47
C ALA A 163 -11.22 -17.15 -8.44
N TRP A 164 -10.65 -16.03 -8.84
CA TRP A 164 -9.44 -15.99 -9.68
C TRP A 164 -8.26 -16.67 -8.98
N GLN A 165 -8.06 -16.40 -7.71
CA GLN A 165 -6.97 -16.99 -6.92
C GLN A 165 -7.06 -18.51 -6.85
N LYS A 166 -8.27 -19.06 -6.74
CA LYS A 166 -8.50 -20.51 -6.74
C LYS A 166 -8.23 -21.17 -8.09
N SER A 167 -8.46 -20.45 -9.19
CA SER A 167 -8.28 -20.97 -10.54
C SER A 167 -6.85 -20.82 -11.07
N ALA A 168 -6.02 -20.09 -10.36
CA ALA A 168 -4.63 -19.83 -10.74
C ALA A 168 -3.70 -20.99 -10.37
#